data_90f89ecbb6668574309ba19ad36f3f98
#
_entry.id   90f89ecbb6668574309ba19ad36f3f98
#
_cell.length_a   1.000
_cell.length_b   1.000
_cell.length_c   1.000
_cell.angle_alpha   90.00
_cell.angle_beta   90.00
_cell.angle_gamma   90.00
#
_symmetry.space_group_name_H-M   'P 1'
#
loop_
_entity.id
_entity.type
_entity.pdbx_description
1 polymer ?
#
loop_
_entity_poly.entity_id
_entity_poly.type
_entity_poly.pdbx_seq_one_letter_code
_entity_poly.pdbx_strand_id
1 'polypeptide(L)'
;MIVSLLAGFMLVFSMIGAISFSPLPIFIKAQIPGSPQGWHAVHVGAMMNGLMAILIGVIARWFVLSDRAAAVVSWGTIVAIWANVCFYVFGMFAPNHGLSLQSNGLGHANLAGAIAFLPAFIGAVTLFAALIVLLLAKPSSTAAS
;
A
#
# COMPACT_ATOMS: atom_id res chain seq x y z
N MET A 1 -6.94 -4.54 2.81
CA MET A 1 -7.10 -5.49 3.94
C MET A 1 -6.65 -6.92 3.59
N ILE A 2 -7.16 -7.59 2.53
CA ILE A 2 -6.75 -8.97 2.16
C ILE A 2 -5.23 -9.08 1.96
N VAL A 3 -4.62 -8.15 1.22
CA VAL A 3 -3.15 -8.11 1.01
C VAL A 3 -2.40 -8.03 2.34
N SER A 4 -2.90 -7.24 3.30
CA SER A 4 -2.30 -7.15 4.64
C SER A 4 -2.36 -8.50 5.37
N LEU A 5 -3.50 -9.20 5.33
CA LEU A 5 -3.62 -10.52 5.97
C LEU A 5 -2.65 -11.54 5.35
N LEU A 6 -2.57 -11.59 4.02
CA LEU A 6 -1.62 -12.46 3.32
C LEU A 6 -0.18 -12.13 3.70
N ALA A 7 0.18 -10.83 3.74
CA ALA A 7 1.51 -10.40 4.16
C ALA A 7 1.81 -10.73 5.63
N GLY A 8 0.80 -10.74 6.50
CA GLY A 8 0.91 -11.20 7.89
C GLY A 8 1.30 -12.68 7.99
N PHE A 9 0.68 -13.54 7.18
CA PHE A 9 1.11 -14.94 7.10
C PHE A 9 2.55 -15.08 6.58
N MET A 10 2.90 -14.34 5.51
CA MET A 10 4.27 -14.35 4.99
C MET A 10 5.29 -13.85 6.02
N LEU A 11 4.92 -12.83 6.82
CA LEU A 11 5.72 -12.36 7.93
C LEU A 11 5.98 -13.49 8.95
N VAL A 12 4.92 -14.15 9.44
CA VAL A 12 5.05 -15.25 10.40
C VAL A 12 5.91 -16.38 9.82
N PHE A 13 5.61 -16.81 8.58
CA PHE A 13 6.37 -17.89 7.94
C PHE A 13 7.85 -17.51 7.72
N SER A 14 8.14 -16.25 7.39
CA SER A 14 9.53 -15.78 7.25
C SER A 14 10.28 -15.75 8.60
N MET A 15 9.59 -15.47 9.70
CA MET A 15 10.18 -15.48 11.05
C MET A 15 10.50 -16.88 11.55
N ILE A 16 9.60 -17.86 11.28
CA ILE A 16 9.79 -19.23 11.74
C ILE A 16 10.57 -20.12 10.75
N GLY A 17 10.85 -19.63 9.53
CA GLY A 17 11.52 -20.40 8.49
C GLY A 17 10.73 -21.61 7.99
N ALA A 18 9.40 -21.58 8.10
CA ALA A 18 8.53 -22.67 7.74
C ALA A 18 7.10 -22.21 7.47
N ILE A 19 6.37 -22.93 6.64
CA ILE A 19 4.93 -22.81 6.51
C ILE A 19 4.28 -23.68 7.59
N SER A 20 3.54 -23.05 8.50
CA SER A 20 2.88 -23.72 9.62
C SER A 20 1.39 -23.39 9.63
N PHE A 21 0.56 -24.40 9.80
CA PHE A 21 -0.90 -24.27 9.93
C PHE A 21 -1.37 -24.67 11.35
N SER A 22 -0.63 -24.20 12.37
CA SER A 22 -1.06 -24.41 13.76
C SER A 22 -2.52 -23.95 13.98
N PRO A 23 -3.36 -24.75 14.69
CA PRO A 23 -3.05 -25.94 15.49
C PRO A 23 -2.97 -27.26 14.71
N LEU A 24 -3.12 -27.25 13.38
CA LEU A 24 -2.93 -28.49 12.60
C LEU A 24 -1.45 -28.86 12.62
N PRO A 25 -1.11 -30.17 12.67
CA PRO A 25 0.28 -30.64 12.74
C PRO A 25 0.97 -30.60 11.37
N ILE A 26 0.81 -29.47 10.66
CA ILE A 26 1.42 -29.23 9.35
C ILE A 26 2.55 -28.23 9.54
N PHE A 27 3.79 -28.69 9.32
CA PHE A 27 4.98 -27.87 9.40
C PHE A 27 5.93 -28.24 8.26
N ILE A 28 6.06 -27.32 7.29
CA ILE A 28 6.88 -27.51 6.09
C ILE A 28 8.02 -26.50 6.14
N LYS A 29 9.25 -26.97 6.32
CA LYS A 29 10.43 -26.10 6.24
C LYS A 29 10.49 -25.45 4.86
N ALA A 30 10.48 -24.13 4.79
CA ALA A 30 10.51 -23.36 3.57
C ALA A 30 11.22 -22.02 3.79
N GLN A 31 12.08 -21.66 2.84
CA GLN A 31 12.67 -20.32 2.83
C GLN A 31 11.70 -19.37 2.12
N ILE A 32 11.14 -18.44 2.89
CA ILE A 32 10.23 -17.43 2.36
C ILE A 32 11.07 -16.32 1.73
N PRO A 33 10.84 -15.97 0.45
CA PRO A 33 11.53 -14.85 -0.20
C PRO A 33 11.29 -13.53 0.52
N GLY A 34 12.30 -12.66 0.54
CA GLY A 34 12.24 -11.39 1.27
C GLY A 34 12.74 -11.50 2.69
N SER A 35 12.51 -10.47 3.49
CA SER A 35 12.94 -10.40 4.88
C SER A 35 11.74 -10.25 5.82
N PRO A 36 11.83 -10.67 7.11
CA PRO A 36 10.79 -10.40 8.09
C PRO A 36 10.43 -8.91 8.19
N GLN A 37 11.43 -8.03 8.13
CA GLN A 37 11.23 -6.56 8.15
C GLN A 37 10.45 -6.10 6.91
N GLY A 38 10.77 -6.64 5.73
CA GLY A 38 10.06 -6.35 4.49
C GLY A 38 8.59 -6.79 4.56
N TRP A 39 8.33 -8.03 4.99
CA TRP A 39 6.97 -8.53 5.17
C TRP A 39 6.18 -7.76 6.23
N HIS A 40 6.83 -7.32 7.31
CA HIS A 40 6.24 -6.42 8.29
C HIS A 40 5.81 -5.08 7.65
N ALA A 41 6.68 -4.48 6.84
CA ALA A 41 6.35 -3.24 6.12
C ALA A 41 5.16 -3.43 5.15
N VAL A 42 5.10 -4.55 4.40
CA VAL A 42 3.95 -4.89 3.54
C VAL A 42 2.68 -5.06 4.38
N HIS A 43 2.74 -5.80 5.49
CA HIS A 43 1.59 -6.06 6.36
C HIS A 43 0.99 -4.77 6.92
N VAL A 44 1.81 -3.95 7.58
CA VAL A 44 1.38 -2.69 8.19
C VAL A 44 0.99 -1.67 7.13
N GLY A 45 1.79 -1.50 6.08
CA GLY A 45 1.52 -0.55 5.01
C GLY A 45 0.23 -0.85 4.25
N ALA A 46 -0.03 -2.13 3.92
CA ALA A 46 -1.28 -2.53 3.28
C ALA A 46 -2.50 -2.37 4.20
N MET A 47 -2.33 -2.54 5.52
CA MET A 47 -3.40 -2.28 6.50
C MET A 47 -3.74 -0.78 6.54
N MET A 48 -2.74 0.08 6.65
CA MET A 48 -2.91 1.54 6.66
C MET A 48 -3.55 2.05 5.37
N ASN A 49 -3.12 1.52 4.22
CA ASN A 49 -3.74 1.83 2.93
C ASN A 49 -5.21 1.41 2.86
N GLY A 50 -5.54 0.24 3.42
CA GLY A 50 -6.93 -0.23 3.49
C GLY A 50 -7.80 0.66 4.35
N LEU A 51 -7.30 1.09 5.52
CA LEU A 51 -7.98 2.05 6.39
C LEU A 51 -8.15 3.42 5.72
N MET A 52 -7.10 3.92 5.08
CA MET A 52 -7.14 5.18 4.32
C MET A 52 -8.23 5.13 3.24
N ALA A 53 -8.34 4.02 2.48
CA ALA A 53 -9.37 3.86 1.46
C ALA A 53 -10.78 3.93 2.03
N ILE A 54 -11.01 3.24 3.15
CA ILE A 54 -12.31 3.25 3.84
C ILE A 54 -12.63 4.67 4.31
N LEU A 55 -11.68 5.35 4.95
CA LEU A 55 -11.86 6.72 5.44
C LEU A 55 -12.15 7.71 4.30
N ILE A 56 -11.38 7.67 3.22
CA ILE A 56 -11.61 8.52 2.04
C ILE A 56 -13.00 8.23 1.45
N GLY A 57 -13.38 6.95 1.32
CA GLY A 57 -14.69 6.56 0.80
C GLY A 57 -15.85 7.01 1.69
N VAL A 58 -15.70 6.94 3.01
CA VAL A 58 -16.70 7.43 3.97
C VAL A 58 -16.79 8.96 3.93
N ILE A 59 -15.64 9.64 3.99
CA ILE A 59 -15.58 11.11 3.99
C ILE A 59 -16.15 11.67 2.67
N ALA A 60 -15.84 11.06 1.52
CA ALA A 60 -16.32 11.52 0.22
C ALA A 60 -17.86 11.59 0.15
N ARG A 61 -18.59 10.77 0.93
CA ARG A 61 -20.07 10.79 0.98
C ARG A 61 -20.63 12.05 1.63
N TRP A 62 -19.83 12.78 2.41
CA TRP A 62 -20.25 14.02 3.07
C TRP A 62 -20.06 15.27 2.21
N PHE A 63 -19.57 15.10 0.98
CA PHE A 63 -19.31 16.19 0.05
C PHE A 63 -20.12 16.06 -1.23
N VAL A 64 -20.45 17.21 -1.82
CA VAL A 64 -21.08 17.27 -3.15
C VAL A 64 -19.96 17.21 -4.19
N LEU A 65 -19.84 16.06 -4.84
CA LEU A 65 -18.85 15.82 -5.88
C LEU A 65 -19.55 15.68 -7.23
N SER A 66 -19.03 16.34 -8.26
CA SER A 66 -19.41 16.01 -9.64
C SER A 66 -18.89 14.63 -10.02
N ASP A 67 -19.42 13.99 -11.07
CA ASP A 67 -18.97 12.68 -11.54
C ASP A 67 -17.46 12.63 -11.80
N ARG A 68 -16.91 13.69 -12.38
CA ARG A 68 -15.46 13.81 -12.63
C ARG A 68 -14.67 13.89 -11.32
N ALA A 69 -15.12 14.69 -10.37
CA ALA A 69 -14.49 14.80 -9.06
C ALA A 69 -14.53 13.47 -8.30
N ALA A 70 -15.68 12.79 -8.31
CA ALA A 70 -15.84 11.46 -7.71
C ALA A 70 -14.92 10.42 -8.37
N ALA A 71 -14.78 10.47 -9.70
CA ALA A 71 -13.85 9.60 -10.42
C ALA A 71 -12.38 9.88 -10.03
N VAL A 72 -11.96 11.14 -9.91
CA VAL A 72 -10.59 11.50 -9.47
C VAL A 72 -10.33 10.98 -8.06
N VAL A 73 -11.27 11.17 -7.13
CA VAL A 73 -11.13 10.70 -5.75
C VAL A 73 -11.03 9.17 -5.71
N SER A 74 -11.94 8.47 -6.41
CA SER A 74 -12.00 7.01 -6.38
C SER A 74 -10.78 6.38 -7.05
N TRP A 75 -10.50 6.73 -8.31
CA TRP A 75 -9.38 6.16 -9.05
C TRP A 75 -8.03 6.62 -8.51
N GLY A 76 -7.92 7.88 -8.08
CA GLY A 76 -6.69 8.38 -7.45
C GLY A 76 -6.33 7.58 -6.18
N THR A 77 -7.33 7.27 -5.36
CA THR A 77 -7.14 6.43 -4.16
C THR A 77 -6.78 4.99 -4.53
N ILE A 78 -7.49 4.38 -5.50
CA ILE A 78 -7.23 2.99 -5.94
C ILE A 78 -5.80 2.86 -6.50
N VAL A 79 -5.40 3.77 -7.39
CA VAL A 79 -4.05 3.78 -7.97
C VAL A 79 -3.00 3.93 -6.88
N ALA A 80 -3.19 4.85 -5.94
CA ALA A 80 -2.26 5.07 -4.83
C ALA A 80 -2.07 3.83 -3.95
N ILE A 81 -3.17 3.13 -3.61
CA ILE A 81 -3.11 1.92 -2.78
C ILE A 81 -2.30 0.81 -3.46
N TRP A 82 -2.58 0.54 -4.74
CA TRP A 82 -1.86 -0.50 -5.47
C TRP A 82 -0.40 -0.12 -5.73
N ALA A 83 -0.13 1.15 -6.01
CA ALA A 83 1.22 1.69 -6.13
C ALA A 83 2.03 1.49 -4.84
N ASN A 84 1.42 1.76 -3.68
CA ASN A 84 2.05 1.52 -2.38
C ASN A 84 2.28 0.03 -2.11
N VAL A 85 1.36 -0.86 -2.51
CA VAL A 85 1.61 -2.31 -2.41
C VAL A 85 2.82 -2.72 -3.25
N CYS A 86 2.92 -2.21 -4.50
CA CYS A 86 4.12 -2.43 -5.32
C CYS A 86 5.38 -1.90 -4.62
N PHE A 87 5.32 -0.69 -4.06
CA PHE A 87 6.45 -0.10 -3.34
C PHE A 87 6.93 -0.99 -2.18
N TYR A 88 6.04 -1.45 -1.31
CA TYR A 88 6.43 -2.27 -0.16
C TYR A 88 6.97 -3.63 -0.59
N VAL A 89 6.32 -4.28 -1.56
CA VAL A 89 6.73 -5.61 -2.02
C VAL A 89 8.08 -5.55 -2.75
N PHE A 90 8.23 -4.68 -3.73
CA PHE A 90 9.46 -4.62 -4.53
C PHE A 90 10.58 -3.86 -3.80
N GLY A 91 10.25 -2.91 -2.93
CA GLY A 91 11.23 -2.20 -2.12
C GLY A 91 12.01 -3.11 -1.17
N MET A 92 11.41 -4.22 -0.69
CA MET A 92 12.13 -5.17 0.16
C MET A 92 13.22 -5.95 -0.59
N PHE A 93 13.16 -6.01 -1.93
CA PHE A 93 14.16 -6.65 -2.79
C PHE A 93 15.14 -5.66 -3.42
N ALA A 94 15.00 -4.37 -3.10
CA ALA A 94 15.82 -3.31 -3.63
C ALA A 94 16.86 -2.85 -2.59
N PRO A 95 18.18 -2.92 -2.88
CA PRO A 95 19.20 -2.43 -1.95
C PRO A 95 19.03 -0.94 -1.61
N ASN A 96 18.56 -0.11 -2.56
CA ASN A 96 18.24 1.30 -2.35
C ASN A 96 16.83 1.54 -1.76
N HIS A 97 16.15 0.48 -1.30
CA HIS A 97 14.79 0.46 -0.74
C HIS A 97 13.70 1.03 -1.67
N GLY A 98 13.98 1.14 -2.98
CA GLY A 98 13.02 1.71 -3.93
C GLY A 98 12.74 3.21 -3.73
N LEU A 99 13.64 3.94 -3.07
CA LEU A 99 13.47 5.38 -2.77
C LEU A 99 13.91 6.29 -3.91
N SER A 100 14.61 5.76 -4.90
CA SER A 100 15.09 6.50 -6.07
C SER A 100 15.34 5.54 -7.24
N LEU A 101 15.40 6.10 -8.46
CA LEU A 101 15.83 5.34 -9.65
C LEU A 101 17.35 5.15 -9.69
N GLN A 102 18.08 5.90 -8.89
CA GLN A 102 19.54 5.87 -8.81
C GLN A 102 20.00 5.21 -7.52
N SER A 103 21.28 4.82 -7.49
CA SER A 103 21.94 4.41 -6.24
C SER A 103 21.92 5.57 -5.25
N ASN A 104 21.71 5.25 -3.98
CA ASN A 104 21.65 6.21 -2.88
C ASN A 104 22.48 5.71 -1.68
N GLY A 105 22.44 6.43 -0.56
CA GLY A 105 23.19 6.09 0.64
C GLY A 105 22.84 4.73 1.29
N LEU A 106 21.70 4.09 0.87
CA LEU A 106 21.27 2.79 1.37
C LEU A 106 21.79 1.65 0.49
N GLY A 107 21.99 1.89 -0.81
CA GLY A 107 22.48 0.86 -1.71
C GLY A 107 22.38 1.20 -3.20
N HIS A 108 22.76 0.23 -4.03
CA HIS A 108 22.72 0.38 -5.47
C HIS A 108 21.32 0.24 -6.05
N ALA A 109 21.09 0.92 -7.18
CA ALA A 109 19.85 0.80 -7.93
C ALA A 109 19.73 -0.57 -8.61
N ASN A 110 18.52 -1.10 -8.66
CA ASN A 110 18.20 -2.31 -9.39
C ASN A 110 16.77 -2.23 -9.97
N LEU A 111 16.37 -3.25 -10.74
CA LEU A 111 15.05 -3.30 -11.35
C LEU A 111 13.92 -3.30 -10.29
N ALA A 112 14.10 -4.01 -9.18
CA ALA A 112 13.11 -4.04 -8.10
C ALA A 112 12.89 -2.64 -7.51
N GLY A 113 13.97 -1.85 -7.34
CA GLY A 113 13.88 -0.46 -6.91
C GLY A 113 13.11 0.42 -7.89
N ALA A 114 13.30 0.25 -9.19
CA ALA A 114 12.56 0.99 -10.20
C ALA A 114 11.05 0.64 -10.20
N ILE A 115 10.72 -0.67 -10.08
CA ILE A 115 9.34 -1.16 -9.98
C ILE A 115 8.67 -0.68 -8.67
N ALA A 116 9.43 -0.49 -7.60
CA ALA A 116 8.94 0.10 -6.37
C ALA A 116 8.68 1.61 -6.55
N PHE A 117 9.67 2.34 -7.03
CA PHE A 117 9.67 3.80 -7.06
C PHE A 117 8.64 4.40 -8.04
N LEU A 118 8.61 3.94 -9.30
CA LEU A 118 7.78 4.58 -10.33
C LEU A 118 6.28 4.50 -10.02
N PRO A 119 5.69 3.33 -9.68
CA PRO A 119 4.30 3.30 -9.26
C PRO A 119 4.03 4.14 -8.01
N ALA A 120 4.93 4.12 -7.01
CA ALA A 120 4.76 4.89 -5.79
C ALA A 120 4.71 6.40 -6.06
N PHE A 121 5.54 6.89 -6.96
CA PHE A 121 5.53 8.30 -7.39
C PHE A 121 4.20 8.67 -8.06
N ILE A 122 3.71 7.83 -9.00
CA ILE A 122 2.41 8.02 -9.65
C ILE A 122 1.30 7.98 -8.60
N GLY A 123 1.34 7.01 -7.70
CA GLY A 123 0.36 6.87 -6.62
C GLY A 123 0.32 8.08 -5.69
N ALA A 124 1.47 8.66 -5.35
CA ALA A 124 1.54 9.88 -4.56
C ALA A 124 0.86 11.05 -5.27
N VAL A 125 1.16 11.26 -6.55
CA VAL A 125 0.54 12.35 -7.35
C VAL A 125 -0.98 12.17 -7.44
N THR A 126 -1.46 10.95 -7.71
CA THR A 126 -2.91 10.68 -7.82
C THR A 126 -3.63 10.82 -6.49
N LEU A 127 -2.99 10.43 -5.38
CA LEU A 127 -3.54 10.63 -4.04
C LEU A 127 -3.61 12.11 -3.66
N PHE A 128 -2.56 12.88 -3.95
CA PHE A 128 -2.59 14.33 -3.76
C PHE A 128 -3.75 14.98 -4.52
N ALA A 129 -3.94 14.62 -5.80
CA ALA A 129 -5.06 15.12 -6.58
C ALA A 129 -6.42 14.76 -5.94
N ALA A 130 -6.59 13.52 -5.48
CA ALA A 130 -7.80 13.07 -4.80
C ALA A 130 -8.09 13.87 -3.53
N LEU A 131 -7.07 14.08 -2.69
CA LEU A 131 -7.19 14.82 -1.44
C LEU A 131 -7.46 16.31 -1.67
N ILE A 132 -6.84 16.94 -2.67
CA ILE A 132 -7.12 18.32 -3.05
C ILE A 132 -8.57 18.49 -3.51
N VAL A 133 -9.08 17.54 -4.32
CA VAL A 133 -10.50 17.55 -4.75
C VAL A 133 -11.43 17.49 -3.54
N LEU A 134 -11.17 16.62 -2.58
CA LEU A 134 -11.97 16.53 -1.35
C LEU A 134 -11.88 17.81 -0.51
N LEU A 135 -10.67 18.38 -0.38
CA LEU A 135 -10.45 19.59 0.40
C LEU A 135 -11.20 20.81 -0.15
N LEU A 136 -11.35 20.89 -1.48
CA LEU A 136 -12.04 21.97 -2.17
C LEU A 136 -13.54 21.69 -2.36
N ALA A 137 -14.03 20.50 -2.03
CA ALA A 137 -15.43 20.12 -2.20
C ALA A 137 -16.34 20.81 -1.16
N LYS A 138 -17.58 21.10 -1.58
CA LYS A 138 -18.58 21.69 -0.70
C LYS A 138 -19.23 20.59 0.16
N PRO A 139 -19.45 20.80 1.46
CA PRO A 139 -20.19 19.86 2.29
C PRO A 139 -21.62 19.62 1.75
N SER A 140 -22.11 18.41 1.89
CA SER A 140 -23.48 18.06 1.59
C SER A 140 -24.40 18.59 2.71
N SER A 141 -25.59 19.09 2.37
CA SER A 141 -26.60 19.54 3.33
C SER A 141 -27.06 18.43 4.29
N THR A 142 -26.90 17.15 3.89
CA THR A 142 -27.22 15.99 4.73
C THR A 142 -26.19 15.74 5.86
N ALA A 143 -25.03 16.39 5.81
CA ALA A 143 -24.02 16.29 6.87
C ALA A 143 -24.26 17.27 8.04
N ALA A 144 -25.24 18.16 7.90
CA ALA A 144 -25.57 19.21 8.89
C ALA A 144 -26.80 18.89 9.74
N SER A 145 -27.43 17.74 9.56
CA SER A 145 -28.54 17.20 10.35
C SER A 145 -28.07 16.02 11.18
#